data_163ff0d5f8f860560e9d0c77fa4d0c98
#
_entry.id   163ff0d5f8f860560e9d0c77fa4d0c98
#
_cell.length_a   1.000
_cell.length_b   1.000
_cell.length_c   1.000
_cell.angle_alpha   90.00
_cell.angle_beta   90.00
_cell.angle_gamma   90.00
#
_symmetry.space_group_name_H-M   'P 1'
#
loop_
_entity.id
_entity.type
_entity.pdbx_description
1 polymer ?
#
loop_
_entity_poly.entity_id
_entity_poly.type
_entity_poly.pdbx_seq_one_letter_code
_entity_poly.pdbx_strand_id
1 'polypeptide(L)'
;MANAETYTDQAFKILDKDQTEVVYNGEWFRKMNYEEVLKLNARVTMQQMLQREDFKSRIDDAVEVRLHEIQYPIMQGWDSVEVRADVELGGTDQLFNILVGRDMQKSQGMEPQVAMCLPILEGTDGVKKMSKSYGNYVGVDESPSEMFGKTMSVSDDLMDRWYTLLLGTERDKDLHPMEAKKQLAQSIVERYHNAEKA
;
A
#
# COMPACT_ATOMS: atom_id res chain seq x y z
N MET A 1 12.95 -14.70 -2.15
CA MET A 1 13.94 -13.97 -1.32
C MET A 1 14.51 -12.75 -2.03
N ALA A 2 15.04 -12.81 -3.25
CA ALA A 2 15.57 -11.62 -3.97
C ALA A 2 14.59 -10.43 -4.05
N ASN A 3 13.28 -10.67 -4.25
CA ASN A 3 12.29 -9.61 -4.27
C ASN A 3 12.08 -8.93 -2.90
N ALA A 4 12.29 -9.65 -1.79
CA ALA A 4 12.13 -9.09 -0.45
C ALA A 4 13.27 -8.14 -0.08
N GLU A 5 14.50 -8.45 -0.48
CA GLU A 5 15.68 -7.59 -0.27
C GLU A 5 15.52 -6.26 -1.01
N THR A 6 15.13 -6.29 -2.28
CA THR A 6 14.86 -5.08 -3.07
C THR A 6 13.78 -4.22 -2.46
N TYR A 7 12.74 -4.85 -1.89
CA TYR A 7 11.65 -4.14 -1.22
C TYR A 7 12.13 -3.42 0.04
N THR A 8 12.94 -4.10 0.83
CA THR A 8 13.50 -3.57 2.07
C THR A 8 14.42 -2.37 1.79
N ASP A 9 15.30 -2.49 0.79
CA ASP A 9 16.19 -1.40 0.38
C ASP A 9 15.42 -0.14 -0.06
N GLN A 10 14.32 -0.31 -0.79
CA GLN A 10 13.46 0.80 -1.19
C GLN A 10 12.72 1.42 0.01
N ALA A 11 12.23 0.60 0.93
CA ALA A 11 11.54 1.07 2.13
C ALA A 11 12.47 1.92 3.02
N PHE A 12 13.73 1.53 3.14
CA PHE A 12 14.73 2.27 3.93
C PHE A 12 15.20 3.59 3.30
N LYS A 13 14.77 3.93 2.10
CA LYS A 13 14.91 5.31 1.58
C LYS A 13 13.93 6.28 2.24
N ILE A 14 12.89 5.77 2.89
CA ILE A 14 11.81 6.54 3.53
C ILE A 14 11.82 6.33 5.04
N LEU A 15 12.03 5.08 5.48
CA LEU A 15 12.00 4.67 6.87
C LEU A 15 13.41 4.64 7.46
N ASP A 16 13.54 5.07 8.73
CA ASP A 16 14.77 4.94 9.48
C ASP A 16 15.03 3.45 9.79
N LYS A 17 16.15 2.94 9.30
CA LYS A 17 16.53 1.53 9.43
C LYS A 17 16.74 1.11 10.90
N ASP A 18 17.24 2.04 11.73
CA ASP A 18 17.55 1.74 13.12
C ASP A 18 16.29 1.76 14.01
N GLN A 19 15.18 2.31 13.50
CA GLN A 19 13.88 2.37 14.18
C GLN A 19 12.84 1.44 13.53
N THR A 20 13.23 0.66 12.52
CA THR A 20 12.31 -0.19 11.76
C THR A 20 12.65 -1.66 11.94
N GLU A 21 11.70 -2.43 12.44
CA GLU A 21 11.78 -3.88 12.50
C GLU A 21 11.14 -4.50 11.25
N VAL A 22 11.87 -5.36 10.56
CA VAL A 22 11.37 -6.10 9.39
C VAL A 22 10.99 -7.50 9.85
N VAL A 23 9.70 -7.84 9.75
CA VAL A 23 9.17 -9.16 10.11
C VAL A 23 8.66 -9.90 8.88
N TYR A 24 8.83 -11.21 8.86
CA TYR A 24 8.41 -12.07 7.77
C TYR A 24 7.29 -13.01 8.22
N ASN A 25 6.13 -12.90 7.64
CA ASN A 25 4.97 -13.72 8.01
C ASN A 25 5.17 -15.23 7.78
N GLY A 26 6.17 -15.61 6.99
CA GLY A 26 6.61 -17.01 6.91
C GLY A 26 7.12 -17.58 8.25
N GLU A 27 7.42 -16.76 9.23
CA GLU A 27 7.89 -17.20 10.55
C GLU A 27 6.79 -17.89 11.36
N TRP A 28 5.55 -17.44 11.23
CA TRP A 28 4.40 -18.08 11.87
C TRP A 28 3.66 -19.02 10.92
N PHE A 29 3.40 -18.68 9.66
CA PHE A 29 2.64 -19.55 8.75
C PHE A 29 3.34 -20.87 8.43
N ARG A 30 4.67 -20.91 8.34
CA ARG A 30 5.41 -22.18 8.13
C ARG A 30 5.34 -23.14 9.31
N LYS A 31 5.05 -22.66 10.50
CA LYS A 31 4.91 -23.48 11.71
C LYS A 31 3.50 -24.00 11.89
N MET A 32 2.50 -23.38 11.24
CA MET A 32 1.11 -23.80 11.34
C MET A 32 0.91 -25.16 10.68
N ASN A 33 0.32 -26.08 11.44
CA ASN A 33 -0.21 -27.32 10.89
C ASN A 33 -1.60 -27.11 10.32
N TYR A 34 -2.15 -28.13 9.64
CA TYR A 34 -3.44 -28.01 8.97
C TYR A 34 -4.61 -27.73 9.91
N GLU A 35 -4.57 -28.29 11.14
CA GLU A 35 -5.59 -28.02 12.16
C GLU A 35 -5.60 -26.54 12.57
N GLU A 36 -4.43 -25.94 12.73
CA GLU A 36 -4.29 -24.51 13.05
C GLU A 36 -4.81 -23.63 11.91
N VAL A 37 -4.56 -24.00 10.65
CA VAL A 37 -5.12 -23.30 9.48
C VAL A 37 -6.64 -23.42 9.46
N LEU A 38 -7.22 -24.58 9.79
CA LEU A 38 -8.68 -24.71 9.90
C LEU A 38 -9.26 -23.85 11.03
N LYS A 39 -8.59 -23.80 12.19
CA LYS A 39 -8.99 -22.92 13.30
C LYS A 39 -8.91 -21.45 12.91
N LEU A 40 -7.90 -21.06 12.13
CA LEU A 40 -7.75 -19.71 11.62
C LEU A 40 -8.91 -19.37 10.66
N ASN A 41 -9.21 -20.23 9.71
CA ASN A 41 -10.31 -20.04 8.76
C ASN A 41 -11.68 -19.98 9.44
N ALA A 42 -11.88 -20.70 10.54
CA ALA A 42 -13.12 -20.69 11.31
C ALA A 42 -13.43 -19.37 12.03
N ARG A 43 -12.47 -18.43 12.09
CA ARG A 43 -12.63 -17.10 12.72
C ARG A 43 -13.39 -16.10 11.84
N VAL A 44 -13.50 -16.38 10.57
CA VAL A 44 -14.18 -15.52 9.58
C VAL A 44 -15.30 -16.31 8.90
N THR A 45 -16.31 -15.61 8.44
CA THR A 45 -17.38 -16.24 7.67
C THR A 45 -17.18 -16.01 6.18
N MET A 46 -17.67 -16.94 5.37
CA MET A 46 -17.68 -16.78 3.92
C MET A 46 -18.43 -15.50 3.50
N GLN A 47 -19.54 -15.19 4.19
CA GLN A 47 -20.32 -13.99 3.92
C GLN A 47 -19.52 -12.71 4.14
N GLN A 48 -18.67 -12.65 5.18
CA GLN A 48 -17.78 -11.52 5.38
C GLN A 48 -16.75 -11.40 4.24
N MET A 49 -16.11 -12.49 3.86
CA MET A 49 -15.11 -12.48 2.79
C MET A 49 -15.69 -12.04 1.45
N LEU A 50 -16.89 -12.51 1.12
CA LEU A 50 -17.57 -12.17 -0.12
C LEU A 50 -18.13 -10.72 -0.15
N GLN A 51 -18.08 -9.98 0.95
CA GLN A 51 -18.39 -8.54 0.96
C GLN A 51 -17.25 -7.69 0.40
N ARG A 52 -16.06 -8.24 0.26
CA ARG A 52 -14.95 -7.55 -0.36
C ARG A 52 -15.33 -7.19 -1.80
N GLU A 53 -15.18 -5.92 -2.15
CA GLU A 53 -15.74 -5.33 -3.38
C GLU A 53 -15.27 -6.04 -4.66
N ASP A 54 -13.98 -6.43 -4.72
CA ASP A 54 -13.43 -7.17 -5.86
C ASP A 54 -13.99 -8.58 -5.99
N PHE A 55 -14.23 -9.30 -4.89
CA PHE A 55 -14.85 -10.62 -4.92
C PHE A 55 -16.31 -10.52 -5.35
N LYS A 56 -17.03 -9.55 -4.79
CA LYS A 56 -18.42 -9.30 -5.14
C LYS A 56 -18.57 -8.99 -6.63
N SER A 57 -17.80 -8.05 -7.16
CA SER A 57 -17.82 -7.72 -8.59
C SER A 57 -17.51 -8.93 -9.46
N ARG A 58 -16.47 -9.69 -9.13
CA ARG A 58 -16.11 -10.91 -9.89
C ARG A 58 -17.20 -11.98 -9.86
N ILE A 59 -17.87 -12.16 -8.73
CA ILE A 59 -19.00 -13.12 -8.64
C ILE A 59 -20.18 -12.64 -9.46
N ASP A 60 -20.52 -11.36 -9.41
CA ASP A 60 -21.60 -10.76 -10.20
C ASP A 60 -21.31 -10.88 -11.72
N ASP A 61 -20.03 -10.77 -12.10
CA ASP A 61 -19.55 -10.94 -13.49
C ASP A 61 -19.29 -12.40 -13.90
N ALA A 62 -19.63 -13.37 -13.05
CA ALA A 62 -19.37 -14.80 -13.24
C ALA A 62 -17.88 -15.14 -13.46
N VAL A 63 -16.97 -14.36 -12.88
CA VAL A 63 -15.53 -14.61 -12.87
C VAL A 63 -15.14 -15.43 -11.64
N GLU A 64 -14.31 -16.46 -11.85
CA GLU A 64 -13.90 -17.37 -10.77
C GLU A 64 -13.20 -16.63 -9.62
N VAL A 65 -13.59 -16.97 -8.37
CA VAL A 65 -12.88 -16.62 -7.13
C VAL A 65 -12.39 -17.91 -6.49
N ARG A 66 -11.06 -18.05 -6.36
CA ARG A 66 -10.44 -19.28 -5.86
C ARG A 66 -10.26 -19.23 -4.34
N LEU A 67 -10.30 -20.39 -3.69
CA LEU A 67 -10.20 -20.51 -2.23
C LEU A 67 -8.93 -19.85 -1.64
N HIS A 68 -7.78 -19.95 -2.32
CA HIS A 68 -6.55 -19.33 -1.83
C HIS A 68 -6.62 -17.78 -1.87
N GLU A 69 -7.42 -17.20 -2.77
CA GLU A 69 -7.63 -15.75 -2.82
C GLU A 69 -8.45 -15.29 -1.60
N ILE A 70 -9.43 -16.10 -1.17
CA ILE A 70 -10.22 -15.85 0.04
C ILE A 70 -9.37 -15.97 1.31
N GLN A 71 -8.33 -16.81 1.30
CA GLN A 71 -7.41 -16.93 2.43
C GLN A 71 -6.49 -15.72 2.59
N TYR A 72 -6.25 -14.94 1.55
CA TYR A 72 -5.33 -13.81 1.61
C TYR A 72 -5.73 -12.77 2.69
N PRO A 73 -6.98 -12.27 2.75
CA PRO A 73 -7.42 -11.38 3.83
C PRO A 73 -7.32 -11.99 5.23
N ILE A 74 -7.53 -13.31 5.33
CA ILE A 74 -7.43 -14.05 6.59
C ILE A 74 -5.97 -14.09 7.07
N MET A 75 -5.04 -14.37 6.17
CA MET A 75 -3.61 -14.38 6.47
C MET A 75 -3.13 -12.98 6.86
N GLN A 76 -3.48 -11.96 6.09
CA GLN A 76 -3.13 -10.57 6.43
C GLN A 76 -3.73 -10.16 7.78
N GLY A 77 -4.97 -10.56 8.07
CA GLY A 77 -5.58 -10.32 9.39
C GLY A 77 -4.83 -11.02 10.53
N TRP A 78 -4.28 -12.19 10.28
CA TRP A 78 -3.45 -12.89 11.27
C TRP A 78 -2.09 -12.23 11.46
N ASP A 79 -1.51 -11.66 10.41
CA ASP A 79 -0.28 -10.86 10.52
C ASP A 79 -0.46 -9.73 11.56
N SER A 80 -1.64 -9.07 11.60
CA SER A 80 -1.94 -8.05 12.61
C SER A 80 -1.94 -8.60 14.05
N VAL A 81 -2.31 -9.87 14.24
CA VAL A 81 -2.27 -10.55 15.56
C VAL A 81 -0.83 -10.83 15.99
N GLU A 82 -0.01 -11.34 15.07
CA GLU A 82 1.39 -11.71 15.35
C GLU A 82 2.28 -10.47 15.57
N VAL A 83 2.09 -9.44 14.75
CA VAL A 83 2.84 -8.16 14.83
C VAL A 83 2.44 -7.36 16.07
N ARG A 84 1.18 -7.46 16.52
CA ARG A 84 0.65 -6.74 17.69
C ARG A 84 0.79 -5.21 17.59
N ALA A 85 0.63 -4.68 16.39
CA ALA A 85 0.72 -3.24 16.17
C ALA A 85 -0.46 -2.50 16.82
N ASP A 86 -0.20 -1.32 17.35
CA ASP A 86 -1.25 -0.41 17.86
C ASP A 86 -1.94 0.34 16.71
N VAL A 87 -1.24 0.55 15.62
CA VAL A 87 -1.72 1.24 14.40
C VAL A 87 -1.27 0.47 13.17
N GLU A 88 -2.17 0.17 12.27
CA GLU A 88 -1.85 -0.38 10.94
C GLU A 88 -2.14 0.65 9.86
N LEU A 89 -1.11 0.94 9.03
CA LEU A 89 -1.21 1.86 7.90
C LEU A 89 -1.50 1.10 6.61
N GLY A 90 -2.39 1.64 5.79
CA GLY A 90 -2.66 1.06 4.46
C GLY A 90 -3.26 2.06 3.50
N GLY A 91 -3.43 1.67 2.26
CA GLY A 91 -4.30 2.38 1.33
C GLY A 91 -5.77 2.11 1.64
N THR A 92 -6.68 2.94 1.12
CA THR A 92 -8.13 2.74 1.29
C THR A 92 -8.60 1.39 0.74
N ASP A 93 -7.90 0.82 -0.25
CA ASP A 93 -8.14 -0.53 -0.78
C ASP A 93 -7.81 -1.65 0.22
N GLN A 94 -7.03 -1.38 1.26
CA GLN A 94 -6.66 -2.33 2.31
C GLN A 94 -7.61 -2.32 3.51
N LEU A 95 -8.54 -1.36 3.58
CA LEU A 95 -9.41 -1.18 4.75
C LEU A 95 -10.13 -2.47 5.16
N PHE A 96 -10.66 -3.22 4.20
CA PHE A 96 -11.30 -4.51 4.48
C PHE A 96 -10.37 -5.47 5.21
N ASN A 97 -9.16 -5.66 4.70
CA ASN A 97 -8.18 -6.60 5.28
C ASN A 97 -7.73 -6.16 6.67
N ILE A 98 -7.51 -4.86 6.88
CA ILE A 98 -7.14 -4.28 8.18
C ILE A 98 -8.28 -4.49 9.20
N LEU A 99 -9.54 -4.35 8.79
CA LEU A 99 -10.69 -4.61 9.66
C LEU A 99 -10.80 -6.10 10.04
N VAL A 100 -10.47 -7.02 9.14
CA VAL A 100 -10.35 -8.45 9.48
C VAL A 100 -9.29 -8.65 10.55
N GLY A 101 -8.14 -7.98 10.45
CA GLY A 101 -7.08 -8.00 11.47
C GLY A 101 -7.58 -7.54 12.85
N ARG A 102 -8.34 -6.44 12.89
CA ARG A 102 -8.94 -5.93 14.14
C ARG A 102 -9.89 -6.95 14.79
N ASP A 103 -10.72 -7.61 13.98
CA ASP A 103 -11.65 -8.62 14.49
C ASP A 103 -10.90 -9.85 14.99
N MET A 104 -9.81 -10.23 14.33
CA MET A 104 -8.93 -11.31 14.81
C MET A 104 -8.23 -10.96 16.12
N GLN A 105 -7.70 -9.75 16.27
CA GLN A 105 -7.11 -9.27 17.54
C GLN A 105 -8.12 -9.34 18.68
N LYS A 106 -9.36 -8.85 18.46
CA LYS A 106 -10.45 -8.98 19.45
C LYS A 106 -10.70 -10.43 19.84
N SER A 107 -10.72 -11.35 18.86
CA SER A 107 -10.95 -12.78 19.10
C SER A 107 -9.84 -13.43 19.92
N GLN A 108 -8.66 -12.81 19.99
CA GLN A 108 -7.52 -13.20 20.81
C GLN A 108 -7.48 -12.47 22.17
N GLY A 109 -8.48 -11.64 22.48
CA GLY A 109 -8.49 -10.83 23.71
C GLY A 109 -7.50 -9.65 23.68
N MET A 110 -7.04 -9.27 22.50
CA MET A 110 -6.15 -8.13 22.31
C MET A 110 -6.96 -6.83 22.13
N GLU A 111 -6.35 -5.69 22.48
CA GLU A 111 -6.87 -4.39 22.07
C GLU A 111 -6.72 -4.26 20.54
N PRO A 112 -7.80 -3.95 19.81
CA PRO A 112 -7.73 -3.87 18.35
C PRO A 112 -6.96 -2.63 17.89
N GLN A 113 -6.03 -2.82 16.96
CA GLN A 113 -5.25 -1.76 16.34
C GLN A 113 -6.12 -0.65 15.72
N VAL A 114 -5.59 0.55 15.61
CA VAL A 114 -6.18 1.63 14.83
C VAL A 114 -5.90 1.41 13.36
N ALA A 115 -6.94 1.44 12.52
CA ALA A 115 -6.79 1.42 11.07
C ALA A 115 -6.60 2.86 10.56
N MET A 116 -5.46 3.13 9.93
CA MET A 116 -5.17 4.42 9.32
C MET A 116 -5.00 4.22 7.81
N CYS A 117 -6.00 4.61 7.02
CA CYS A 117 -5.99 4.43 5.58
C CYS A 117 -5.82 5.76 4.86
N LEU A 118 -4.87 5.78 3.94
CA LEU A 118 -4.59 6.91 3.06
C LEU A 118 -5.25 6.70 1.69
N PRO A 119 -5.65 7.77 1.00
CA PRO A 119 -6.13 7.67 -0.37
C PRO A 119 -5.09 6.98 -1.27
N ILE A 120 -5.58 6.24 -2.26
CA ILE A 120 -4.72 5.61 -3.26
C ILE A 120 -4.08 6.69 -4.13
N LEU A 121 -2.77 6.57 -4.32
CA LEU A 121 -2.03 7.40 -5.25
C LEU A 121 -2.19 6.82 -6.67
N GLU A 122 -2.77 7.60 -7.57
CA GLU A 122 -2.81 7.24 -8.98
C GLU A 122 -1.43 7.37 -9.62
N GLY A 123 -1.16 6.47 -10.55
CA GLY A 123 0.04 6.51 -11.35
C GLY A 123 0.02 7.64 -12.40
N THR A 124 1.05 7.71 -13.21
CA THR A 124 1.25 8.75 -14.22
C THR A 124 0.14 8.81 -15.27
N ASP A 125 -0.67 7.73 -15.39
CA ASP A 125 -1.85 7.67 -16.24
C ASP A 125 -3.08 8.41 -15.67
N GLY A 126 -3.04 8.79 -14.38
CA GLY A 126 -4.11 9.52 -13.69
C GLY A 126 -5.42 8.73 -13.49
N VAL A 127 -5.42 7.43 -13.72
CA VAL A 127 -6.62 6.56 -13.67
C VAL A 127 -6.43 5.38 -12.74
N LYS A 128 -5.37 4.60 -12.94
CA LYS A 128 -5.10 3.40 -12.16
C LYS A 128 -4.18 3.73 -10.99
N LYS A 129 -4.30 2.96 -9.91
CA LYS A 129 -3.33 3.03 -8.81
C LYS A 129 -1.91 2.89 -9.35
N MET A 130 -0.98 3.63 -8.77
CA MET A 130 0.44 3.52 -9.12
C MET A 130 0.93 2.09 -8.86
N SER A 131 1.51 1.46 -9.88
CA SER A 131 2.01 0.09 -9.77
C SER A 131 3.09 -0.21 -10.81
N LYS A 132 4.11 -0.98 -10.41
CA LYS A 132 5.12 -1.54 -11.34
C LYS A 132 4.48 -2.38 -12.44
N SER A 133 3.45 -3.17 -12.10
CA SER A 133 2.74 -4.04 -13.05
C SER A 133 2.00 -3.27 -14.15
N TYR A 134 1.60 -2.05 -13.88
CA TYR A 134 0.94 -1.18 -14.86
C TYR A 134 1.91 -0.28 -15.62
N GLY A 135 3.17 -0.21 -15.21
CA GLY A 135 4.17 0.68 -15.82
C GLY A 135 3.90 2.18 -15.62
N ASN A 136 2.96 2.54 -14.74
CA ASN A 136 2.50 3.90 -14.47
C ASN A 136 3.11 4.49 -13.18
N TYR A 137 4.26 4.04 -12.76
CA TYR A 137 4.88 4.40 -11.50
C TYR A 137 6.09 5.34 -11.68
N VAL A 138 6.38 6.11 -10.63
CA VAL A 138 7.64 6.79 -10.40
C VAL A 138 8.35 6.04 -9.27
N GLY A 139 9.47 5.39 -9.60
CA GLY A 139 10.20 4.55 -8.64
C GLY A 139 11.09 5.40 -7.73
N VAL A 140 11.14 5.06 -6.44
CA VAL A 140 12.00 5.72 -5.45
C VAL A 140 13.50 5.44 -5.69
N ASP A 141 13.81 4.48 -6.55
CA ASP A 141 15.15 4.07 -6.95
C ASP A 141 15.54 4.49 -8.38
N GLU A 142 14.65 5.19 -9.09
CA GLU A 142 14.92 5.70 -10.42
C GLU A 142 15.92 6.87 -10.39
N SER A 143 16.58 7.11 -11.53
CA SER A 143 17.48 8.25 -11.68
C SER A 143 16.71 9.58 -11.52
N PRO A 144 17.38 10.66 -11.07
CA PRO A 144 16.76 11.99 -10.98
C PRO A 144 16.05 12.42 -12.26
N SER A 145 16.69 12.18 -13.41
CA SER A 145 16.15 12.54 -14.74
C SER A 145 14.88 11.77 -15.09
N GLU A 146 14.83 10.47 -14.78
CA GLU A 146 13.64 9.64 -15.03
C GLU A 146 12.49 10.04 -14.11
N MET A 147 12.79 10.21 -12.81
CA MET A 147 11.82 10.65 -11.81
C MET A 147 11.23 12.01 -12.17
N PHE A 148 12.08 12.96 -12.54
CA PHE A 148 11.66 14.29 -13.00
C PHE A 148 10.80 14.20 -14.27
N GLY A 149 11.27 13.50 -15.31
CA GLY A 149 10.56 13.36 -16.58
C GLY A 149 9.19 12.71 -16.44
N LYS A 150 9.07 11.65 -15.65
CA LYS A 150 7.80 11.00 -15.36
C LYS A 150 6.84 11.91 -14.60
N THR A 151 7.34 12.65 -13.61
CA THR A 151 6.53 13.63 -12.88
C THR A 151 6.04 14.76 -13.80
N MET A 152 6.88 15.22 -14.71
CA MET A 152 6.49 16.23 -15.72
C MET A 152 5.43 15.75 -16.70
N SER A 153 5.27 14.44 -16.88
CA SER A 153 4.28 13.85 -17.82
C SER A 153 2.87 13.75 -17.25
N VAL A 154 2.66 13.95 -15.95
CA VAL A 154 1.32 13.83 -15.33
C VAL A 154 0.38 14.95 -15.81
N SER A 155 -0.93 14.69 -15.82
CA SER A 155 -1.95 15.70 -16.11
C SER A 155 -2.00 16.79 -15.03
N ASP A 156 -2.60 17.94 -15.35
CA ASP A 156 -2.71 19.02 -14.36
C ASP A 156 -3.65 18.65 -13.21
N ASP A 157 -4.71 17.88 -13.47
CA ASP A 157 -5.62 17.38 -12.44
C ASP A 157 -4.91 16.40 -11.48
N LEU A 158 -4.08 15.51 -12.03
CA LEU A 158 -3.29 14.58 -11.23
C LEU A 158 -2.21 15.31 -10.42
N MET A 159 -1.62 16.37 -10.98
CA MET A 159 -0.63 17.20 -10.29
C MET A 159 -1.19 17.78 -8.99
N ASP A 160 -2.41 18.30 -8.96
CA ASP A 160 -3.04 18.84 -7.75
C ASP A 160 -3.18 17.76 -6.66
N ARG A 161 -3.55 16.55 -7.05
CA ARG A 161 -3.63 15.40 -6.13
C ARG A 161 -2.27 14.99 -5.60
N TRP A 162 -1.25 14.99 -6.44
CA TRP A 162 0.10 14.66 -6.01
C TRP A 162 0.69 15.72 -5.07
N TYR A 163 0.40 17.00 -5.27
CA TYR A 163 0.74 18.04 -4.30
C TYR A 163 0.17 17.72 -2.92
N THR A 164 -1.11 17.40 -2.86
CA THR A 164 -1.79 17.08 -1.61
C THR A 164 -1.25 15.80 -0.97
N LEU A 165 -1.13 14.72 -1.74
CA LEU A 165 -0.80 13.39 -1.19
C LEU A 165 0.71 13.20 -0.92
N LEU A 166 1.58 13.78 -1.75
CA LEU A 166 3.03 13.59 -1.62
C LEU A 166 3.71 14.71 -0.85
N LEU A 167 3.26 15.95 -1.00
CA LEU A 167 3.88 17.10 -0.34
C LEU A 167 3.08 17.60 0.87
N GLY A 168 1.83 17.18 1.04
CA GLY A 168 0.95 17.66 2.13
C GLY A 168 0.55 19.12 1.98
N THR A 169 0.63 19.67 0.77
CA THR A 169 0.33 21.07 0.46
C THR A 169 -0.62 21.18 -0.72
N GLU A 170 -1.30 22.31 -0.86
CA GLU A 170 -2.01 22.65 -2.08
C GLU A 170 -1.07 23.34 -3.06
N ARG A 171 -1.31 23.11 -4.35
CA ARG A 171 -0.61 23.85 -5.40
C ARG A 171 -1.01 25.32 -5.35
N ASP A 172 -0.04 26.22 -5.55
CA ASP A 172 -0.32 27.63 -5.83
C ASP A 172 -1.04 27.75 -7.20
N LYS A 173 -2.29 28.18 -7.17
CA LYS A 173 -3.14 28.30 -8.36
C LYS A 173 -2.82 29.52 -9.21
N ASP A 174 -2.09 30.48 -8.67
CA ASP A 174 -1.63 31.66 -9.41
C ASP A 174 -0.37 31.35 -10.23
N LEU A 175 0.31 30.23 -9.92
CA LEU A 175 1.47 29.78 -10.66
C LEU A 175 1.08 29.08 -11.97
N HIS A 176 1.81 29.39 -13.03
CA HIS A 176 1.59 28.70 -14.32
C HIS A 176 1.74 27.18 -14.16
N PRO A 177 0.84 26.35 -14.71
CA PRO A 177 0.85 24.88 -14.50
C PRO A 177 2.21 24.22 -14.77
N MET A 178 2.94 24.68 -15.79
CA MET A 178 4.28 24.19 -16.10
C MET A 178 5.28 24.44 -14.96
N GLU A 179 5.25 25.63 -14.36
CA GLU A 179 6.15 25.96 -13.25
C GLU A 179 5.78 25.19 -11.98
N ALA A 180 4.47 25.06 -11.71
CA ALA A 180 4.01 24.22 -10.60
C ALA A 180 4.44 22.75 -10.78
N LYS A 181 4.35 22.21 -11.99
CA LYS A 181 4.78 20.84 -12.29
C LYS A 181 6.29 20.65 -12.12
N LYS A 182 7.09 21.63 -12.49
CA LYS A 182 8.54 21.63 -12.23
C LYS A 182 8.84 21.62 -10.74
N GLN A 183 8.16 22.46 -9.95
CA GLN A 183 8.33 22.50 -8.49
C GLN A 183 7.96 21.15 -7.85
N LEU A 184 6.85 20.53 -8.29
CA LEU A 184 6.48 19.19 -7.83
C LEU A 184 7.58 18.17 -8.16
N ALA A 185 8.06 18.17 -9.40
CA ALA A 185 9.09 17.23 -9.84
C ALA A 185 10.41 17.43 -9.08
N GLN A 186 10.82 18.68 -8.88
CA GLN A 186 12.00 19.01 -8.07
C GLN A 186 11.85 18.53 -6.62
N SER A 187 10.69 18.79 -5.99
CA SER A 187 10.43 18.37 -4.62
C SER A 187 10.48 16.85 -4.46
N ILE A 188 9.98 16.10 -5.44
CA ILE A 188 10.03 14.63 -5.44
C ILE A 188 11.47 14.16 -5.61
N VAL A 189 12.23 14.72 -6.57
CA VAL A 189 13.63 14.35 -6.79
C VAL A 189 14.49 14.69 -5.55
N GLU A 190 14.31 15.87 -4.96
CA GLU A 190 15.05 16.29 -3.76
C GLU A 190 14.82 15.33 -2.59
N ARG A 191 13.58 14.84 -2.40
CA ARG A 191 13.24 13.90 -1.32
C ARG A 191 14.02 12.58 -1.40
N TYR A 192 14.26 12.05 -2.60
CA TYR A 192 14.89 10.74 -2.79
C TYR A 192 16.35 10.78 -3.21
N HIS A 193 16.86 11.95 -3.59
CA HIS A 193 18.24 12.16 -3.98
C HIS A 193 18.88 13.28 -3.14
N ASN A 194 18.95 14.50 -3.69
CA ASN A 194 19.37 15.71 -3.00
C ASN A 194 19.04 16.95 -3.85
N ALA A 195 19.17 18.14 -3.23
CA ALA A 195 18.89 19.42 -3.89
C ALA A 195 19.80 19.73 -5.11
N GLU A 196 21.02 19.18 -5.16
CA GLU A 196 21.94 19.40 -6.30
C GLU A 196 21.49 18.63 -7.56
N LYS A 197 20.69 17.57 -7.39
CA LYS A 197 20.19 16.72 -8.48
C LYS A 197 18.75 17.03 -8.88
N ALA A 198 18.05 17.84 -8.09
CA ALA A 198 16.72 18.32 -8.36
C ALA A 198 16.72 19.59 -9.21
#